data_b882491a2f7c49d8ad3a70e30de8e6e6
#
_entry.id   b882491a2f7c49d8ad3a70e30de8e6e6
#
_cell.length_a   1.000
_cell.length_b   1.000
_cell.length_c   1.000
_cell.angle_alpha   90.00
_cell.angle_beta   90.00
_cell.angle_gamma   90.00
#
_symmetry.space_group_name_H-M   'P 1'
#
loop_
_entity.id
_entity.type
_entity.pdbx_description
1 polymer ?
#
loop_
_entity_poly.entity_id
_entity_poly.type
_entity_poly.pdbx_seq_one_letter_code
_entity_poly.pdbx_strand_id
1 'polypeptide(L)'
;MSILTKNKIVESIKEGKLGFSPSLDIFQLKDHAVDLRVGFTFLVPKVWHITPRGRESLDFTYFDKANAEYFDVIELEEGQYFDLLPQEFVIASTLESLKIPNDLVAILYPRSSTNRRGLSLDLAGIIKSGYEGQLTIPIRNNTKSQVVRLYPGERVCQIVFENLSEPITTEKNKYHKGDIIDG
;
A
#
# COMPACT_ATOMS: atom_id res chain seq x y z
N MET A 1 18.88 6.42 16.10
CA MET A 1 17.69 5.77 15.48
C MET A 1 17.78 4.29 15.78
N SER A 2 16.70 3.67 16.25
CA SER A 2 16.67 2.23 16.54
C SER A 2 15.41 1.63 15.93
N ILE A 3 15.62 0.51 15.24
CA ILE A 3 14.52 -0.29 14.66
C ILE A 3 13.81 -1.04 15.79
N LEU A 4 12.48 -1.05 15.76
CA LEU A 4 11.69 -1.81 16.72
C LEU A 4 11.80 -3.32 16.46
N THR A 5 12.12 -4.05 17.51
CA THR A 5 12.05 -5.51 17.51
C THR A 5 10.59 -5.98 17.63
N LYS A 6 10.33 -7.26 17.27
CA LYS A 6 9.01 -7.89 17.41
C LYS A 6 8.36 -7.63 18.77
N ASN A 7 9.12 -7.77 19.87
CA ASN A 7 8.58 -7.57 21.21
C ASN A 7 8.11 -6.13 21.42
N LYS A 8 8.87 -5.15 20.93
CA LYS A 8 8.50 -3.73 21.02
C LYS A 8 7.33 -3.36 20.11
N ILE A 9 7.23 -3.97 18.93
CA ILE A 9 6.05 -3.84 18.06
C ILE A 9 4.79 -4.35 18.78
N VAL A 10 4.85 -5.56 19.35
CA VAL A 10 3.73 -6.16 20.10
C VAL A 10 3.34 -5.32 21.32
N GLU A 11 4.33 -4.82 22.08
CA GLU A 11 4.10 -3.93 23.22
C GLU A 11 3.37 -2.65 22.79
N SER A 12 3.84 -2.00 21.74
CA SER A 12 3.23 -0.77 21.19
C SER A 12 1.80 -0.98 20.68
N ILE A 13 1.52 -2.15 20.08
CA ILE A 13 0.15 -2.54 19.68
C ILE A 13 -0.74 -2.73 20.90
N LYS A 14 -0.27 -3.44 21.93
CA LYS A 14 -1.04 -3.66 23.19
C LYS A 14 -1.36 -2.35 23.92
N GLU A 15 -0.45 -1.39 23.85
CA GLU A 15 -0.64 -0.06 24.43
C GLU A 15 -1.55 0.85 23.56
N GLY A 16 -1.99 0.38 22.39
CA GLY A 16 -2.83 1.16 21.46
C GLY A 16 -2.10 2.33 20.78
N LYS A 17 -0.77 2.38 20.88
CA LYS A 17 0.06 3.39 20.20
C LYS A 17 0.18 3.09 18.70
N LEU A 18 0.58 1.86 18.37
CA LEU A 18 0.66 1.37 17.00
C LEU A 18 -0.60 0.55 16.69
N GLY A 19 -1.27 0.81 15.58
CA GLY A 19 -2.53 0.15 15.22
C GLY A 19 -2.49 -0.53 13.87
N PHE A 20 -3.23 -1.66 13.77
CA PHE A 20 -3.50 -2.38 12.54
C PHE A 20 -4.96 -2.86 12.55
N SER A 21 -5.67 -2.60 11.47
CA SER A 21 -7.04 -3.09 11.25
C SER A 21 -7.16 -3.68 9.84
N PRO A 22 -7.48 -4.96 9.68
CA PRO A 22 -7.71 -5.98 10.71
C PRO A 22 -6.44 -6.29 11.53
N SER A 23 -6.64 -6.95 12.68
CA SER A 23 -5.53 -7.37 13.54
C SER A 23 -4.55 -8.27 12.81
N LEU A 24 -3.27 -8.12 13.14
CA LEU A 24 -2.21 -8.93 12.55
C LEU A 24 -2.30 -10.40 12.98
N ASP A 25 -2.02 -11.30 12.06
CA ASP A 25 -1.76 -12.70 12.39
C ASP A 25 -0.29 -12.95 12.79
N ILE A 26 -0.02 -14.12 13.37
CA ILE A 26 1.33 -14.47 13.84
C ILE A 26 2.35 -14.59 12.71
N PHE A 27 1.91 -14.86 11.48
CA PHE A 27 2.79 -15.02 10.31
C PHE A 27 3.22 -13.68 9.73
N GLN A 28 2.49 -12.60 10.03
CA GLN A 28 2.85 -11.25 9.61
C GLN A 28 3.96 -10.63 10.48
N LEU A 29 4.04 -11.02 11.76
CA LEU A 29 5.04 -10.51 12.69
C LEU A 29 6.40 -11.17 12.48
N LYS A 30 7.41 -10.39 12.09
CA LYS A 30 8.82 -10.79 11.94
C LYS A 30 9.67 -10.23 13.07
N ASP A 31 10.93 -10.61 13.14
CA ASP A 31 11.83 -10.20 14.23
C ASP A 31 11.96 -8.68 14.37
N HIS A 32 11.86 -7.95 13.27
CA HIS A 32 12.00 -6.49 13.21
C HIS A 32 11.11 -5.83 12.14
N ALA A 33 10.09 -6.53 11.66
CA ALA A 33 9.19 -6.02 10.63
C ALA A 33 7.79 -6.64 10.76
N VAL A 34 6.83 -6.04 10.08
CA VAL A 34 5.49 -6.57 9.86
C VAL A 34 5.27 -6.74 8.36
N ASP A 35 4.88 -7.94 7.93
CA ASP A 35 4.43 -8.17 6.55
C ASP A 35 3.03 -7.58 6.37
N LEU A 36 2.82 -6.80 5.31
CA LEU A 36 1.52 -6.27 4.92
C LEU A 36 0.95 -7.04 3.75
N ARG A 37 -0.37 -7.17 3.74
CA ARG A 37 -1.12 -7.92 2.73
C ARG A 37 -1.72 -6.97 1.70
N VAL A 38 -1.83 -7.43 0.44
CA VAL A 38 -2.60 -6.72 -0.58
C VAL A 38 -4.10 -6.83 -0.25
N GLY A 39 -4.82 -5.73 -0.42
CA GLY A 39 -6.25 -5.63 -0.20
C GLY A 39 -7.08 -6.13 -1.38
N PHE A 40 -8.34 -5.72 -1.43
CA PHE A 40 -9.32 -6.14 -2.42
C PHE A 40 -9.51 -5.15 -3.57
N THR A 41 -9.06 -3.90 -3.40
CA THR A 41 -9.22 -2.81 -4.36
C THR A 41 -8.01 -2.68 -5.26
N PHE A 42 -8.23 -2.69 -6.56
CA PHE A 42 -7.22 -2.50 -7.59
C PHE A 42 -7.65 -1.39 -8.55
N LEU A 43 -6.76 -0.43 -8.79
CA LEU A 43 -6.95 0.67 -9.74
C LEU A 43 -6.09 0.40 -10.96
N VAL A 44 -6.72 0.14 -12.09
CA VAL A 44 -6.06 -0.09 -13.38
C VAL A 44 -6.06 1.22 -14.17
N PRO A 45 -4.89 1.79 -14.51
CA PRO A 45 -4.84 3.04 -15.26
C PRO A 45 -5.46 2.88 -16.64
N LYS A 46 -6.35 3.80 -17.01
CA LYS A 46 -6.89 3.90 -18.37
C LYS A 46 -5.87 4.56 -19.28
N VAL A 47 -5.77 4.09 -20.51
CA VAL A 47 -4.88 4.69 -21.53
C VAL A 47 -5.56 5.85 -22.23
N TRP A 48 -6.88 5.80 -22.37
CA TRP A 48 -7.68 6.76 -23.12
C TRP A 48 -9.15 6.74 -22.67
N HIS A 49 -9.86 7.78 -23.00
CA HIS A 49 -11.32 7.87 -22.84
C HIS A 49 -12.01 8.21 -24.17
N ILE A 50 -13.31 7.94 -24.24
CA ILE A 50 -14.13 8.29 -25.38
C ILE A 50 -14.84 9.60 -25.05
N THR A 51 -14.65 10.61 -25.91
CA THR A 51 -15.33 11.90 -25.86
C THR A 51 -16.23 12.07 -27.08
N PRO A 52 -17.08 13.10 -27.13
CA PRO A 52 -17.84 13.45 -28.35
C PRO A 52 -16.93 13.74 -29.57
N ARG A 53 -15.65 14.03 -29.34
CA ARG A 53 -14.63 14.26 -30.41
C ARG A 53 -13.94 12.99 -30.85
N GLY A 54 -14.18 11.86 -30.16
CA GLY A 54 -13.57 10.57 -30.43
C GLY A 54 -12.71 10.07 -29.29
N ARG A 55 -11.65 9.36 -29.62
CA ARG A 55 -10.71 8.75 -28.67
C ARG A 55 -9.62 9.75 -28.31
N GLU A 56 -9.55 10.14 -27.06
CA GLU A 56 -8.55 11.07 -26.52
C GLU A 56 -7.69 10.39 -25.47
N SER A 57 -6.36 10.67 -25.46
CA SER A 57 -5.45 10.17 -24.43
C SER A 57 -5.74 10.87 -23.09
N LEU A 58 -5.54 10.13 -22.00
CA LEU A 58 -5.61 10.68 -20.65
C LEU A 58 -4.28 11.37 -20.31
N ASP A 59 -4.35 12.61 -19.81
CA ASP A 59 -3.19 13.36 -19.35
C ASP A 59 -3.06 13.23 -17.83
N PHE A 60 -1.99 12.58 -17.40
CA PHE A 60 -1.66 12.38 -15.98
C PHE A 60 -0.76 13.49 -15.39
N THR A 61 -0.58 14.60 -16.09
CA THR A 61 0.30 15.70 -15.65
C THR A 61 -0.14 16.25 -14.28
N TYR A 62 -1.45 16.26 -14.03
CA TYR A 62 -2.03 16.70 -12.77
C TYR A 62 -2.87 15.56 -12.17
N PHE A 63 -2.19 14.65 -11.46
CA PHE A 63 -2.87 13.61 -10.70
C PHE A 63 -3.46 14.23 -9.43
N ASP A 64 -4.76 14.56 -9.48
CA ASP A 64 -5.55 14.88 -8.29
C ASP A 64 -6.41 13.67 -7.93
N LYS A 65 -6.57 13.39 -6.63
CA LYS A 65 -7.39 12.28 -6.10
C LYS A 65 -8.84 12.28 -6.62
N ALA A 66 -9.35 13.45 -7.04
CA ALA A 66 -10.68 13.59 -7.61
C ALA A 66 -10.86 12.94 -9.00
N ASN A 67 -9.79 12.46 -9.62
CA ASN A 67 -9.84 11.93 -10.99
C ASN A 67 -9.98 10.41 -11.03
N ALA A 68 -11.04 9.87 -10.39
CA ALA A 68 -11.48 8.47 -10.58
C ALA A 68 -11.73 8.12 -12.06
N GLU A 69 -11.85 9.13 -12.93
CA GLU A 69 -11.95 8.96 -14.38
C GLU A 69 -10.70 8.31 -15.02
N TYR A 70 -9.53 8.42 -14.38
CA TYR A 70 -8.27 7.90 -14.91
C TYR A 70 -8.05 6.41 -14.64
N PHE A 71 -8.87 5.80 -13.78
CA PHE A 71 -8.73 4.41 -13.40
C PHE A 71 -10.02 3.63 -13.58
N ASP A 72 -9.89 2.37 -13.97
CA ASP A 72 -10.92 1.37 -13.75
C ASP A 72 -10.73 0.78 -12.36
N VAL A 73 -11.75 0.91 -11.50
CA VAL A 73 -11.74 0.38 -10.14
C VAL A 73 -12.24 -1.04 -10.18
N ILE A 74 -11.41 -1.98 -9.72
CA ILE A 74 -11.75 -3.39 -9.61
C ILE A 74 -11.79 -3.75 -8.13
N GLU A 75 -12.99 -4.09 -7.65
CA GLU A 75 -13.21 -4.61 -6.31
C GLU A 75 -13.34 -6.14 -6.39
N LEU A 76 -12.47 -6.85 -5.69
CA LEU A 76 -12.50 -8.30 -5.62
C LEU A 76 -13.24 -8.77 -4.38
N GLU A 77 -13.85 -9.95 -4.47
CA GLU A 77 -14.44 -10.66 -3.35
C GLU A 77 -13.47 -11.74 -2.82
N GLU A 78 -13.78 -12.29 -1.66
CA GLU A 78 -12.99 -13.38 -1.08
C GLU A 78 -12.94 -14.58 -2.05
N GLY A 79 -11.75 -15.12 -2.26
CA GLY A 79 -11.50 -16.21 -3.19
C GLY A 79 -11.26 -15.80 -4.64
N GLN A 80 -11.49 -14.54 -4.99
CA GLN A 80 -11.14 -14.00 -6.30
C GLN A 80 -9.66 -13.61 -6.37
N TYR A 81 -9.17 -13.31 -7.55
CA TYR A 81 -7.79 -12.91 -7.81
C TYR A 81 -7.71 -11.88 -8.93
N PHE A 82 -6.61 -11.15 -8.95
CA PHE A 82 -6.26 -10.21 -10.00
C PHE A 82 -5.12 -10.79 -10.84
N ASP A 83 -5.33 -10.96 -12.15
CA ASP A 83 -4.28 -11.37 -13.10
C ASP A 83 -3.60 -10.13 -13.66
N LEU A 84 -2.39 -9.84 -13.18
CA LEU A 84 -1.56 -8.75 -13.65
C LEU A 84 -0.79 -9.20 -14.90
N LEU A 85 -1.11 -8.60 -16.05
CA LEU A 85 -0.54 -8.96 -17.34
C LEU A 85 0.94 -8.55 -17.44
N PRO A 86 1.71 -9.13 -18.39
CA PRO A 86 3.10 -8.71 -18.63
C PRO A 86 3.20 -7.21 -18.89
N GLN A 87 4.15 -6.54 -18.24
CA GLN A 87 4.40 -5.09 -18.32
C GLN A 87 3.26 -4.19 -17.79
N GLU A 88 2.19 -4.77 -17.30
CA GLU A 88 1.08 -4.01 -16.72
C GLU A 88 1.45 -3.39 -15.37
N PHE A 89 0.85 -2.24 -15.11
CA PHE A 89 0.93 -1.49 -13.88
C PHE A 89 -0.47 -1.38 -13.25
N VAL A 90 -0.55 -1.58 -11.95
CA VAL A 90 -1.77 -1.42 -11.17
C VAL A 90 -1.46 -0.75 -9.84
N ILE A 91 -2.42 -0.05 -9.29
CA ILE A 91 -2.33 0.48 -7.93
C ILE A 91 -3.27 -0.34 -7.05
N ALA A 92 -2.73 -0.98 -6.03
CA ALA A 92 -3.51 -1.72 -5.03
C ALA A 92 -3.50 -1.01 -3.68
N SER A 93 -4.42 -1.36 -2.79
CA SER A 93 -4.37 -0.97 -1.38
C SER A 93 -3.73 -2.08 -0.52
N THR A 94 -3.25 -1.71 0.67
CA THR A 94 -3.02 -2.72 1.71
C THR A 94 -4.37 -3.21 2.26
N LEU A 95 -4.40 -4.48 2.72
CA LEU A 95 -5.55 -4.99 3.47
C LEU A 95 -5.63 -4.29 4.83
N GLU A 96 -4.46 -4.06 5.45
CA GLU A 96 -4.37 -3.40 6.73
C GLU A 96 -4.49 -1.87 6.58
N SER A 97 -5.36 -1.27 7.38
CA SER A 97 -5.28 0.13 7.78
C SER A 97 -4.29 0.24 8.93
N LEU A 98 -3.40 1.20 8.88
CA LEU A 98 -2.34 1.42 9.86
C LEU A 98 -2.64 2.67 10.68
N LYS A 99 -2.13 2.67 11.92
CA LYS A 99 -2.05 3.88 12.76
C LYS A 99 -0.64 3.96 13.31
N ILE A 100 0.11 4.98 12.86
CA ILE A 100 1.50 5.22 13.24
C ILE A 100 1.53 6.34 14.29
N PRO A 101 2.13 6.14 15.47
CA PRO A 101 2.21 7.19 16.48
C PRO A 101 3.22 8.29 16.07
N ASN A 102 3.19 9.42 16.80
CA ASN A 102 3.99 10.59 16.47
C ASN A 102 5.50 10.46 16.81
N ASP A 103 5.88 9.44 17.55
CA ASP A 103 7.26 9.12 17.95
C ASP A 103 7.92 8.04 17.10
N LEU A 104 7.17 7.48 16.12
CA LEU A 104 7.68 6.51 15.17
C LEU A 104 7.59 7.03 13.73
N VAL A 105 8.56 6.64 12.93
CA VAL A 105 8.48 6.66 11.47
C VAL A 105 8.46 5.21 10.97
N ALA A 106 7.77 4.96 9.87
CA ALA A 106 7.76 3.64 9.28
C ALA A 106 8.36 3.65 7.87
N ILE A 107 9.03 2.54 7.50
CA ILE A 107 9.70 2.39 6.22
C ILE A 107 9.20 1.12 5.56
N LEU A 108 8.77 1.27 4.30
CA LEU A 108 8.27 0.16 3.49
C LEU A 108 9.39 -0.46 2.65
N TYR A 109 9.38 -1.79 2.62
CA TYR A 109 10.24 -2.59 1.77
C TYR A 109 9.42 -3.64 1.01
N PRO A 110 9.75 -3.93 -0.27
CA PRO A 110 9.15 -5.07 -0.95
C PRO A 110 9.64 -6.38 -0.32
N ARG A 111 8.82 -7.42 -0.39
CA ARG A 111 9.27 -8.76 0.01
C ARG A 111 10.07 -9.41 -1.11
N SER A 112 11.13 -10.11 -0.75
CA SER A 112 11.96 -10.83 -1.74
C SER A 112 11.18 -11.88 -2.54
N SER A 113 10.14 -12.50 -1.94
CA SER A 113 9.25 -13.43 -2.63
C SER A 113 8.43 -12.74 -3.73
N THR A 114 8.02 -11.50 -3.51
CA THR A 114 7.30 -10.68 -4.50
C THR A 114 8.22 -10.32 -5.67
N ASN A 115 9.44 -9.86 -5.38
CA ASN A 115 10.43 -9.52 -6.41
C ASN A 115 10.81 -10.74 -7.26
N ARG A 116 10.95 -11.93 -6.64
CA ARG A 116 11.27 -13.17 -7.39
C ARG A 116 10.18 -13.62 -8.36
N ARG A 117 8.95 -13.15 -8.19
CA ARG A 117 7.85 -13.37 -9.16
C ARG A 117 7.91 -12.41 -10.35
N GLY A 118 8.90 -11.53 -10.41
CA GLY A 118 9.04 -10.52 -11.46
C GLY A 118 8.22 -9.26 -11.20
N LEU A 119 7.69 -9.09 -9.99
CA LEU A 119 6.97 -7.89 -9.60
C LEU A 119 7.91 -6.84 -9.02
N SER A 120 7.73 -5.58 -9.35
CA SER A 120 8.23 -4.45 -8.57
C SER A 120 7.08 -3.76 -7.84
N LEU A 121 7.38 -3.30 -6.64
CA LEU A 121 6.50 -2.44 -5.85
C LEU A 121 7.19 -1.07 -5.76
N ASP A 122 6.59 -0.06 -6.38
CA ASP A 122 7.12 1.30 -6.38
C ASP A 122 6.64 2.03 -5.12
N LEU A 123 7.17 1.61 -3.97
CA LEU A 123 6.79 2.11 -2.66
C LEU A 123 7.37 3.50 -2.41
N ALA A 124 6.58 4.38 -1.77
CA ALA A 124 7.04 5.72 -1.37
C ALA A 124 8.18 5.69 -0.32
N GLY A 125 8.44 4.51 0.24
CA GLY A 125 9.50 4.27 1.22
C GLY A 125 9.11 4.71 2.63
N ILE A 126 8.89 5.99 2.86
CA ILE A 126 8.64 6.54 4.20
C ILE A 126 7.15 6.80 4.42
N ILE A 127 6.63 6.25 5.52
CA ILE A 127 5.30 6.58 6.05
C ILE A 127 5.50 7.51 7.24
N LYS A 128 4.91 8.69 7.14
CA LYS A 128 5.05 9.75 8.15
C LYS A 128 4.46 9.33 9.50
N SER A 129 5.04 9.85 10.57
CA SER A 129 4.47 9.77 11.91
C SER A 129 3.07 10.40 11.93
N GLY A 130 2.18 9.84 12.74
CA GLY A 130 0.78 10.27 12.81
C GLY A 130 -0.08 9.83 11.62
N TYR A 131 0.43 8.98 10.71
CA TYR A 131 -0.35 8.43 9.60
C TYR A 131 -1.43 7.49 10.12
N GLU A 132 -2.62 7.58 9.52
CA GLU A 132 -3.74 6.68 9.78
C GLU A 132 -4.45 6.37 8.44
N GLY A 133 -4.58 5.09 8.10
CA GLY A 133 -5.25 4.64 6.87
C GLY A 133 -4.59 3.44 6.21
N GLN A 134 -5.15 3.02 5.07
CA GLN A 134 -4.56 2.00 4.20
C GLN A 134 -3.45 2.64 3.35
N LEU A 135 -2.45 1.83 2.99
CA LEU A 135 -1.38 2.28 2.10
C LEU A 135 -1.70 1.95 0.66
N THR A 136 -1.31 2.84 -0.22
CA THR A 136 -1.34 2.65 -1.66
C THR A 136 -0.07 1.93 -2.11
N ILE A 137 -0.22 0.85 -2.85
CA ILE A 137 0.87 0.00 -3.34
C ILE A 137 0.84 -0.02 -4.87
N PRO A 138 1.67 0.78 -5.55
CA PRO A 138 1.89 0.64 -6.99
C PRO A 138 2.64 -0.66 -7.28
N ILE A 139 2.10 -1.50 -8.15
CA ILE A 139 2.64 -2.82 -8.51
C ILE A 139 2.82 -2.89 -10.02
N ARG A 140 3.99 -3.32 -10.46
CA ARG A 140 4.29 -3.57 -11.88
C ARG A 140 4.74 -5.01 -12.09
N ASN A 141 4.21 -5.65 -13.13
CA ASN A 141 4.72 -6.92 -13.62
C ASN A 141 5.82 -6.68 -14.65
N ASN A 142 7.08 -6.93 -14.28
CA ASN A 142 8.25 -6.73 -15.15
C ASN A 142 8.55 -7.95 -16.03
N THR A 143 7.75 -9.00 -15.99
CA THR A 143 7.95 -10.16 -16.85
C THR A 143 7.61 -9.80 -18.32
N LYS A 144 8.23 -10.49 -19.25
CA LYS A 144 7.98 -10.26 -20.68
C LYS A 144 6.73 -10.96 -21.21
N SER A 145 6.34 -12.08 -20.59
CA SER A 145 5.28 -12.95 -21.11
C SER A 145 4.47 -13.68 -20.07
N GLN A 146 4.85 -13.62 -18.77
CA GLN A 146 4.15 -14.32 -17.71
C GLN A 146 3.11 -13.42 -17.03
N VAL A 147 1.89 -13.91 -16.92
CA VAL A 147 0.87 -13.33 -16.04
C VAL A 147 1.22 -13.65 -14.59
N VAL A 148 1.14 -12.65 -13.72
CA VAL A 148 1.34 -12.84 -12.30
C VAL A 148 0.03 -12.64 -11.58
N ARG A 149 -0.45 -13.69 -10.91
CA ARG A 149 -1.69 -13.67 -10.16
C ARG A 149 -1.49 -13.13 -8.76
N LEU A 150 -2.31 -12.15 -8.38
CA LEU A 150 -2.35 -11.55 -7.05
C LEU A 150 -3.64 -11.97 -6.34
N TYR A 151 -3.50 -12.45 -5.10
CA TYR A 151 -4.64 -12.83 -4.27
C TYR A 151 -4.80 -11.82 -3.14
N PRO A 152 -6.01 -11.23 -2.94
CA PRO A 152 -6.27 -10.47 -1.72
C PRO A 152 -5.88 -11.26 -0.47
N GLY A 153 -5.23 -10.60 0.47
CA GLY A 153 -4.71 -11.26 1.67
C GLY A 153 -3.29 -11.85 1.54
N GLU A 154 -2.70 -11.93 0.32
CA GLU A 154 -1.30 -12.35 0.20
C GLU A 154 -0.33 -11.25 0.69
N ARG A 155 0.77 -11.67 1.33
CA ARG A 155 1.79 -10.74 1.86
C ARG A 155 2.72 -10.28 0.74
N VAL A 156 2.72 -8.97 0.45
CA VAL A 156 3.45 -8.39 -0.71
C VAL A 156 4.60 -7.47 -0.32
N CYS A 157 4.48 -6.75 0.78
CA CYS A 157 5.52 -5.86 1.29
C CYS A 157 5.71 -6.03 2.80
N GLN A 158 6.69 -5.37 3.36
CA GLN A 158 6.98 -5.37 4.79
C GLN A 158 7.24 -3.95 5.27
N ILE A 159 6.88 -3.68 6.51
CA ILE A 159 7.06 -2.40 7.16
C ILE A 159 7.97 -2.54 8.38
N VAL A 160 8.92 -1.64 8.50
CA VAL A 160 9.87 -1.51 9.61
C VAL A 160 9.57 -0.21 10.33
N PHE A 161 9.68 -0.19 11.65
CA PHE A 161 9.44 0.98 12.48
C PHE A 161 10.73 1.46 13.12
N GLU A 162 10.96 2.76 13.09
CA GLU A 162 12.10 3.42 13.73
C GLU A 162 11.63 4.51 14.70
N ASN A 163 12.30 4.60 15.85
CA ASN A 163 12.05 5.68 16.79
C ASN A 163 12.60 6.99 16.24
N LEU A 164 11.82 8.06 16.35
CA LEU A 164 12.29 9.42 16.14
C LEU A 164 13.13 9.88 17.34
N SER A 165 14.01 10.86 17.14
CA SER A 165 14.78 11.48 18.22
C SER A 165 13.88 12.20 19.23
N GLU A 166 12.76 12.73 18.75
CA GLU A 166 11.70 13.36 19.53
C GLU A 166 10.35 13.18 18.80
N PRO A 167 9.23 13.13 19.52
CA PRO A 167 7.92 13.10 18.91
C PRO A 167 7.64 14.37 18.10
N ILE A 168 7.02 14.21 16.93
CA ILE A 168 6.60 15.35 16.12
C ILE A 168 5.22 15.84 16.53
N THR A 169 5.00 17.16 16.47
CA THR A 169 3.67 17.75 16.55
C THR A 169 3.07 17.70 15.14
N THR A 170 2.13 16.79 14.90
CA THR A 170 1.43 16.75 13.62
C THR A 170 0.46 17.92 13.52
N GLU A 171 0.78 18.93 12.71
CA GLU A 171 -0.26 19.75 12.11
C GLU A 171 -1.16 18.81 11.27
N LYS A 172 -2.50 18.99 11.37
CA LYS A 172 -3.46 18.14 10.64
C LYS A 172 -3.08 18.07 9.17
N ASN A 173 -2.46 16.98 8.77
CA ASN A 173 -2.06 16.75 7.38
C ASN A 173 -3.31 16.56 6.52
N LYS A 174 -3.32 17.12 5.30
CA LYS A 174 -4.35 16.99 4.26
C LYS A 174 -4.66 15.52 3.87
N TYR A 175 -3.91 14.55 4.36
CA TYR A 175 -3.95 13.13 3.96
C TYR A 175 -4.35 12.20 5.11
N HIS A 176 -5.22 12.67 6.02
CA HIS A 176 -5.61 11.89 7.22
C HIS A 176 -6.58 10.72 6.96
N LYS A 177 -7.06 10.52 5.73
CA LYS A 177 -7.85 9.34 5.37
C LYS A 177 -7.27 8.78 4.07
N GLY A 178 -6.52 7.68 4.21
CA GLY A 178 -5.93 6.95 3.10
C GLY A 178 -6.94 6.09 2.32
N ASP A 179 -8.17 6.53 2.18
CA ASP A 179 -9.14 5.88 1.31
C ASP A 179 -8.79 6.23 -0.13
N ILE A 180 -8.52 5.21 -0.93
CA ILE A 180 -8.17 5.36 -2.35
C ILE A 180 -9.35 5.96 -3.14
N ILE A 181 -10.57 5.85 -2.61
CA ILE A 181 -11.82 6.17 -3.29
C ILE A 181 -12.46 7.47 -2.78
N ASP A 182 -12.16 7.91 -1.55
CA ASP A 182 -12.69 9.14 -0.97
C ASP A 182 -11.68 10.28 -1.08
N GLY A 183 -11.71 10.96 -2.21
CA GLY A 183 -10.96 12.18 -2.47
C GLY A 183 -11.80 13.25 -3.11
#